data_6b31c32915a0a38ba27b1efde0c69eba
#
_entry.id   6b31c32915a0a38ba27b1efde0c69eba
#
_cell.length_a   1.000
_cell.length_b   1.000
_cell.length_c   1.000
_cell.angle_alpha   90.00
_cell.angle_beta   90.00
_cell.angle_gamma   90.00
#
_symmetry.space_group_name_H-M   'P 1'
#
loop_
_entity.id
_entity.type
_entity.pdbx_description
1 polymer ?
#
loop_
_entity_poly.entity_id
_entity_poly.type
_entity_poly.pdbx_seq_one_letter_code
_entity_poly.pdbx_strand_id
1 'polypeptide(L)'
;AYRLGKLYLEGKDVPKDVRKAVAYLTDSAEHGNQYAQYALGKLYLTGQNVKQDRERAWAYFYESAEQGNEYADFFLEHFDQVRRPNVFLAATRLLHHLSQIFRDNSVPPAAPVGQRVDRKLRRKIQEKKIAMGHKPDDHEETPRQDMGGMTMGW
;
A
#
# COMPACT_ATOMS: atom_id res chain seq x y z
N ALA A 1 10.40 19.60 -13.42
CA ALA A 1 11.50 18.63 -13.26
C ALA A 1 11.00 17.24 -12.81
N TYR A 2 10.19 17.11 -11.74
CA TYR A 2 9.71 15.81 -11.23
C TYR A 2 9.03 14.93 -12.29
N ARG A 3 8.08 15.49 -13.07
CA ARG A 3 7.38 14.74 -14.12
C ARG A 3 8.33 14.19 -15.18
N LEU A 4 9.33 14.96 -15.59
CA LEU A 4 10.35 14.51 -16.54
C LEU A 4 11.21 13.39 -15.95
N GLY A 5 11.65 13.55 -14.71
CA GLY A 5 12.38 12.49 -14.02
C GLY A 5 11.59 11.17 -13.98
N LYS A 6 10.30 11.25 -13.67
CA LYS A 6 9.42 10.08 -13.67
C LYS A 6 9.26 9.45 -15.05
N LEU A 7 9.08 10.26 -16.11
CA LEU A 7 8.98 9.75 -17.49
C LEU A 7 10.24 8.97 -17.93
N TYR A 8 11.42 9.50 -17.61
CA TYR A 8 12.68 8.81 -17.92
C TYR A 8 12.92 7.55 -17.08
N LEU A 9 12.34 7.46 -15.87
CA LEU A 9 12.36 6.23 -15.07
C LEU A 9 11.43 5.16 -15.61
N GLU A 10 10.22 5.54 -16.02
CA GLU A 10 9.20 4.61 -16.50
C GLU A 10 9.51 4.14 -17.93
N GLY A 11 10.05 5.00 -18.77
CA GLY A 11 10.39 4.67 -20.15
C GLY A 11 9.19 4.35 -21.05
N LYS A 12 8.02 4.94 -20.78
CA LYS A 12 6.79 4.67 -21.54
C LYS A 12 6.72 5.50 -22.82
N ASP A 13 6.89 6.81 -22.69
CA ASP A 13 6.76 7.75 -23.82
C ASP A 13 8.14 8.19 -24.36
N VAL A 14 9.18 7.99 -23.57
CA VAL A 14 10.57 8.29 -23.90
C VAL A 14 11.44 7.08 -23.57
N PRO A 15 12.56 6.86 -24.28
CA PRO A 15 13.46 5.78 -23.92
C PRO A 15 13.95 5.95 -22.48
N LYS A 16 13.95 4.85 -21.73
CA LYS A 16 14.37 4.83 -20.33
C LYS A 16 15.81 5.30 -20.19
N ASP A 17 16.01 6.39 -19.45
CA ASP A 17 17.33 6.91 -19.14
C ASP A 17 17.41 7.30 -17.64
N VAL A 18 17.99 6.40 -16.87
CA VAL A 18 18.07 6.59 -15.41
C VAL A 18 18.99 7.74 -15.03
N ARG A 19 20.03 8.04 -15.81
CA ARG A 19 20.92 9.16 -15.51
C ARG A 19 20.19 10.50 -15.63
N LYS A 20 19.43 10.67 -16.71
CA LYS A 20 18.59 11.86 -16.88
C LYS A 20 17.49 11.91 -15.82
N ALA A 21 16.88 10.79 -15.51
CA ALA A 21 15.86 10.72 -14.47
C ALA A 21 16.40 11.19 -13.12
N VAL A 22 17.57 10.69 -12.71
CA VAL A 22 18.21 11.10 -11.46
C VAL A 22 18.52 12.59 -11.47
N ALA A 23 19.06 13.13 -12.55
CA ALA A 23 19.36 14.57 -12.65
C ALA A 23 18.10 15.43 -12.47
N TYR A 24 17.01 15.12 -13.18
CA TYR A 24 15.75 15.86 -13.05
C TYR A 24 15.08 15.67 -11.68
N LEU A 25 15.21 14.49 -11.08
CA LEU A 25 14.68 14.24 -9.72
C LEU A 25 15.51 14.99 -8.67
N THR A 26 16.84 15.04 -8.82
CA THR A 26 17.72 15.78 -7.90
C THR A 26 17.41 17.26 -7.96
N ASP A 27 17.35 17.84 -9.15
CA ASP A 27 16.92 19.22 -9.32
C ASP A 27 15.56 19.51 -8.67
N SER A 28 14.60 18.61 -8.85
CA SER A 28 13.28 18.76 -8.24
C SER A 28 13.30 18.59 -6.71
N ALA A 29 14.15 17.73 -6.18
CA ALA A 29 14.29 17.48 -4.75
C ALA A 29 14.96 18.67 -4.04
N GLU A 30 15.97 19.28 -4.65
CA GLU A 30 16.64 20.49 -4.17
C GLU A 30 15.67 21.69 -4.09
N HIS A 31 14.66 21.71 -4.97
CA HIS A 31 13.56 22.69 -4.90
C HIS A 31 12.44 22.29 -3.94
N GLY A 32 12.66 21.33 -3.06
CA GLY A 32 11.74 20.95 -2.00
C GLY A 32 10.56 20.07 -2.44
N ASN A 33 10.67 19.38 -3.57
CA ASN A 33 9.57 18.49 -3.98
C ASN A 33 9.63 17.14 -3.24
N GLN A 34 8.70 16.93 -2.31
CA GLN A 34 8.62 15.70 -1.51
C GLN A 34 8.53 14.41 -2.33
N TYR A 35 7.86 14.44 -3.48
CA TYR A 35 7.73 13.26 -4.33
C TYR A 35 9.03 12.93 -5.07
N ALA A 36 9.83 13.92 -5.41
CA ALA A 36 11.15 13.72 -6.00
C ALA A 36 12.12 13.16 -4.96
N GLN A 37 12.12 13.69 -3.75
CA GLN A 37 12.89 13.17 -2.62
C GLN A 37 12.53 11.71 -2.33
N TYR A 38 11.25 11.39 -2.24
CA TYR A 38 10.79 10.02 -2.06
C TYR A 38 11.25 9.09 -3.20
N ALA A 39 11.17 9.54 -4.46
CA ALA A 39 11.60 8.76 -5.61
C ALA A 39 13.12 8.51 -5.59
N LEU A 40 13.93 9.50 -5.23
CA LEU A 40 15.37 9.35 -5.06
C LEU A 40 15.69 8.40 -3.90
N GLY A 41 15.01 8.53 -2.77
CA GLY A 41 15.15 7.62 -1.64
C GLY A 41 14.96 6.17 -2.06
N LYS A 42 13.92 5.88 -2.85
CA LYS A 42 13.68 4.54 -3.42
C LYS A 42 14.79 4.08 -4.35
N LEU A 43 15.27 4.95 -5.23
CA LEU A 43 16.34 4.60 -6.18
C LEU A 43 17.63 4.23 -5.46
N TYR A 44 18.05 5.04 -4.48
CA TYR A 44 19.27 4.77 -3.71
C TYR A 44 19.10 3.57 -2.77
N LEU A 45 17.91 3.32 -2.24
CA LEU A 45 17.66 2.16 -1.39
C LEU A 45 17.70 0.85 -2.17
N THR A 46 17.10 0.82 -3.36
CA THR A 46 17.05 -0.39 -4.20
C THR A 46 18.33 -0.64 -4.98
N GLY A 47 19.11 0.39 -5.27
CA GLY A 47 20.27 0.30 -6.12
C GLY A 47 19.95 -0.07 -7.59
N GLN A 48 18.70 0.17 -8.03
CA GLN A 48 18.30 -0.10 -9.42
C GLN A 48 18.89 0.96 -10.35
N ASN A 49 19.89 0.55 -11.14
CA ASN A 49 20.61 1.38 -12.11
C ASN A 49 21.40 2.56 -11.51
N VAL A 50 21.46 2.67 -10.20
CA VAL A 50 22.32 3.56 -9.43
C VAL A 50 23.04 2.76 -8.36
N LYS A 51 24.19 3.21 -7.90
CA LYS A 51 24.86 2.56 -6.78
C LYS A 51 23.99 2.67 -5.54
N GLN A 52 23.72 1.54 -4.89
CA GLN A 52 22.95 1.51 -3.65
C GLN A 52 23.66 2.36 -2.57
N ASP A 53 22.92 3.24 -1.96
CA ASP A 53 23.39 4.10 -0.89
C ASP A 53 22.27 4.30 0.14
N ARG A 54 22.39 3.57 1.25
CA ARG A 54 21.36 3.58 2.30
C ARG A 54 21.31 4.90 3.07
N GLU A 55 22.44 5.55 3.24
CA GLU A 55 22.52 6.82 3.98
C GLU A 55 21.82 7.93 3.20
N ARG A 56 22.09 8.02 1.89
CA ARG A 56 21.37 8.95 1.02
C ARG A 56 19.89 8.62 0.92
N ALA A 57 19.55 7.34 0.83
CA ALA A 57 18.14 6.92 0.79
C ALA A 57 17.40 7.37 2.07
N TRP A 58 18.03 7.19 3.22
CA TRP A 58 17.45 7.63 4.50
C TRP A 58 17.28 9.15 4.56
N ALA A 59 18.29 9.92 4.15
CA ALA A 59 18.22 11.37 4.13
C ALA A 59 17.07 11.88 3.24
N TYR A 60 16.92 11.33 2.03
CA TYR A 60 15.83 11.72 1.14
C TYR A 60 14.43 11.30 1.67
N PHE A 61 14.31 10.16 2.32
CA PHE A 61 13.05 9.80 2.97
C PHE A 61 12.74 10.72 4.14
N TYR A 62 13.76 11.08 4.94
CA TYR A 62 13.58 12.00 6.05
C TYR A 62 13.10 13.39 5.58
N GLU A 63 13.75 13.98 4.59
CA GLU A 63 13.33 15.25 4.01
C GLU A 63 11.90 15.20 3.43
N SER A 64 11.54 14.08 2.80
CA SER A 64 10.22 13.88 2.24
C SER A 64 9.14 13.73 3.33
N ALA A 65 9.45 13.04 4.42
CA ALA A 65 8.56 12.83 5.55
C ALA A 65 8.30 14.13 6.31
N GLU A 66 9.33 14.96 6.54
CA GLU A 66 9.16 16.27 7.15
C GLU A 66 8.20 17.20 6.40
N GLN A 67 8.01 16.97 5.11
CA GLN A 67 7.01 17.65 4.30
C GLN A 67 5.63 16.99 4.30
N GLY A 68 5.43 15.96 5.13
CA GLY A 68 4.16 15.27 5.31
C GLY A 68 3.91 14.15 4.30
N ASN A 69 4.95 13.56 3.74
CA ASN A 69 4.81 12.40 2.87
C ASN A 69 4.69 11.11 3.69
N GLU A 70 3.47 10.63 3.89
CA GLU A 70 3.16 9.42 4.67
C GLU A 70 3.88 8.15 4.17
N TYR A 71 4.17 8.07 2.87
CA TYR A 71 4.93 6.95 2.32
C TYR A 71 6.39 6.96 2.76
N ALA A 72 6.97 8.15 2.91
CA ALA A 72 8.34 8.31 3.38
C ALA A 72 8.44 7.98 4.87
N ASP A 73 7.46 8.41 5.68
CA ASP A 73 7.34 8.04 7.10
C ASP A 73 7.30 6.52 7.26
N PHE A 74 6.46 5.84 6.50
CA PHE A 74 6.39 4.38 6.52
C PHE A 74 7.75 3.72 6.23
N PHE A 75 8.51 4.24 5.25
CA PHE A 75 9.84 3.72 4.94
C PHE A 75 10.85 3.97 6.05
N LEU A 76 10.78 5.11 6.74
CA LEU A 76 11.65 5.41 7.87
C LEU A 76 11.39 4.49 9.05
N GLU A 77 10.13 4.26 9.41
CA GLU A 77 9.76 3.35 10.49
C GLU A 77 10.24 1.91 10.25
N HIS A 78 10.23 1.48 9.00
CA HIS A 78 10.58 0.11 8.62
C HIS A 78 11.96 0.01 7.97
N PHE A 79 12.77 1.08 8.00
CA PHE A 79 14.04 1.17 7.27
C PHE A 79 15.02 0.06 7.63
N ASP A 80 15.09 -0.32 8.89
CA ASP A 80 15.96 -1.40 9.35
C ASP A 80 15.43 -2.80 9.02
N GLN A 81 14.11 -2.94 8.89
CA GLN A 81 13.47 -4.20 8.53
C GLN A 81 13.62 -4.51 7.03
N VAL A 82 13.80 -3.49 6.19
CA VAL A 82 14.00 -3.60 4.72
C VAL A 82 15.41 -4.12 4.37
N ARG A 83 16.00 -4.95 5.22
CA ARG A 83 17.25 -5.64 4.92
C ARG A 83 17.12 -6.72 3.83
N ARG A 84 15.89 -7.19 3.58
CA ARG A 84 15.63 -8.27 2.60
C ARG A 84 14.91 -7.70 1.38
N PRO A 85 15.47 -7.87 0.16
CA PRO A 85 14.88 -7.31 -1.06
C PRO A 85 13.46 -7.80 -1.35
N ASN A 86 13.10 -8.99 -0.87
CA ASN A 86 11.76 -9.57 -1.07
C ASN A 86 10.66 -8.84 -0.26
N VAL A 87 10.98 -8.36 0.93
CA VAL A 87 10.01 -7.60 1.76
C VAL A 87 9.78 -6.22 1.16
N PHE A 88 10.82 -5.60 0.61
CA PHE A 88 10.73 -4.31 -0.06
C PHE A 88 9.83 -4.37 -1.31
N LEU A 89 10.00 -5.39 -2.16
CA LEU A 89 9.15 -5.59 -3.34
C LEU A 89 7.68 -5.84 -2.95
N ALA A 90 7.44 -6.56 -1.86
CA ALA A 90 6.10 -6.78 -1.34
C ALA A 90 5.47 -5.47 -0.82
N ALA A 91 6.22 -4.67 -0.07
CA ALA A 91 5.76 -3.38 0.44
C ALA A 91 5.49 -2.38 -0.69
N THR A 92 6.37 -2.27 -1.69
CA THR A 92 6.14 -1.38 -2.84
C THR A 92 4.97 -1.82 -3.70
N ARG A 93 4.73 -3.12 -3.88
CA ARG A 93 3.54 -3.64 -4.56
C ARG A 93 2.28 -3.32 -3.79
N LEU A 94 2.29 -3.49 -2.46
CA LEU A 94 1.15 -3.17 -1.61
C LEU A 94 0.82 -1.67 -1.67
N LEU A 95 1.83 -0.81 -1.53
CA LEU A 95 1.66 0.64 -1.63
C LEU A 95 1.18 1.09 -3.02
N HIS A 96 1.69 0.46 -4.08
CA HIS A 96 1.20 0.73 -5.43
C HIS A 96 -0.27 0.32 -5.58
N HIS A 97 -0.65 -0.81 -5.03
CA HIS A 97 -2.04 -1.28 -5.05
C HIS A 97 -2.96 -0.36 -4.24
N LEU A 98 -2.54 0.06 -3.06
CA LEU A 98 -3.26 1.04 -2.24
C LEU A 98 -3.39 2.39 -2.96
N SER A 99 -2.32 2.88 -3.59
CA SER A 99 -2.36 4.13 -4.34
C SER A 99 -3.28 4.06 -5.57
N GLN A 100 -3.44 2.90 -6.19
CA GLN A 100 -4.42 2.70 -7.25
C GLN A 100 -5.85 2.74 -6.71
N ILE A 101 -6.11 2.10 -5.57
CA ILE A 101 -7.43 2.13 -4.92
C ILE A 101 -7.85 3.57 -4.57
N PHE A 102 -6.92 4.39 -4.09
CA PHE A 102 -7.19 5.81 -3.78
C PHE A 102 -7.25 6.70 -5.03
N ARG A 103 -6.60 6.32 -6.13
CA ARG A 103 -6.61 7.08 -7.37
C ARG A 103 -7.86 6.83 -8.21
N ASP A 104 -8.37 5.62 -8.20
CA ASP A 104 -9.68 5.26 -8.72
C ASP A 104 -10.75 5.74 -7.73
N ASN A 105 -10.99 7.00 -7.64
CA ASN A 105 -11.94 7.69 -6.77
C ASN A 105 -13.41 7.21 -6.95
N SER A 106 -13.59 6.02 -7.47
CA SER A 106 -14.76 5.19 -7.39
C SER A 106 -14.81 4.53 -6.01
N VAL A 107 -14.98 5.36 -4.97
CA VAL A 107 -15.66 4.87 -3.77
C VAL A 107 -17.02 4.38 -4.31
N PRO A 108 -17.27 3.09 -4.39
CA PRO A 108 -18.61 2.62 -4.72
C PRO A 108 -19.53 3.30 -3.70
N PRO A 109 -20.69 3.81 -4.10
CA PRO A 109 -21.62 4.46 -3.17
C PRO A 109 -21.75 3.52 -1.99
N ALA A 110 -21.54 4.06 -0.79
CA ALA A 110 -21.45 3.30 0.45
C ALA A 110 -22.56 2.24 0.45
N ALA A 111 -22.19 1.01 0.20
CA ALA A 111 -23.10 -0.09 0.39
C ALA A 111 -23.58 -0.01 1.84
N PRO A 112 -24.87 -0.13 2.10
CA PRO A 112 -25.40 0.04 3.45
C PRO A 112 -24.58 -0.85 4.38
N VAL A 113 -23.98 -0.17 5.37
CA VAL A 113 -23.15 -0.79 6.40
C VAL A 113 -24.00 -1.91 7.01
N GLY A 114 -23.73 -3.15 6.65
CA GLY A 114 -24.41 -4.29 7.26
C GLY A 114 -24.44 -5.59 6.48
N GLN A 115 -24.28 -5.66 5.18
CA GLN A 115 -24.71 -6.90 4.53
C GLN A 115 -23.84 -7.56 3.47
N ARG A 116 -22.63 -7.12 3.19
CA ARG A 116 -21.74 -7.94 2.35
C ARG A 116 -20.29 -7.83 2.80
N VAL A 117 -20.00 -8.24 4.00
CA VAL A 117 -18.69 -8.85 4.22
C VAL A 117 -18.69 -10.13 3.40
N ASP A 118 -17.94 -10.09 2.31
CA ASP A 118 -17.87 -11.15 1.32
C ASP A 118 -17.76 -12.51 2.02
N ARG A 119 -18.79 -13.36 1.87
CA ARG A 119 -18.80 -14.70 2.45
C ARG A 119 -17.55 -15.51 2.08
N LYS A 120 -16.98 -15.25 0.89
CA LYS A 120 -15.71 -15.84 0.45
C LYS A 120 -14.51 -15.40 1.29
N LEU A 121 -14.48 -14.14 1.71
CA LEU A 121 -13.39 -13.61 2.54
C LEU A 121 -13.49 -14.17 3.97
N ARG A 122 -14.69 -14.20 4.56
CA ARG A 122 -14.93 -14.85 5.86
C ARG A 122 -14.52 -16.33 5.84
N ARG A 123 -14.92 -17.05 4.80
CA ARG A 123 -14.56 -18.46 4.64
C ARG A 123 -13.05 -18.66 4.56
N LYS A 124 -12.33 -17.87 3.76
CA LYS A 124 -10.86 -17.92 3.67
C LYS A 124 -10.17 -17.56 4.98
N ILE A 125 -10.70 -16.59 5.73
CA ILE A 125 -10.16 -16.20 7.05
C ILE A 125 -10.38 -17.37 8.03
N GLN A 126 -11.54 -18.00 8.00
CA GLN A 126 -11.87 -19.11 8.88
C GLN A 126 -11.05 -20.37 8.54
N GLU A 127 -10.87 -20.69 7.26
CA GLU A 127 -9.99 -21.75 6.80
C GLU A 127 -8.54 -21.54 7.26
N LYS A 128 -8.03 -20.28 7.18
CA LYS A 128 -6.71 -19.94 7.71
C LYS A 128 -6.63 -20.02 9.23
N LYS A 129 -7.65 -19.60 9.97
CA LYS A 129 -7.70 -19.73 11.43
C LYS A 129 -7.68 -21.21 11.85
N ILE A 130 -8.43 -22.07 11.19
CA ILE A 130 -8.44 -23.51 11.44
C ILE A 130 -7.08 -24.13 11.11
N ALA A 131 -6.45 -23.76 10.00
CA ALA A 131 -5.12 -24.23 9.63
C ALA A 131 -4.02 -23.78 10.63
N MET A 132 -4.25 -22.68 11.37
CA MET A 132 -3.37 -22.21 12.46
C MET A 132 -3.73 -22.81 13.84
N GLY A 133 -4.64 -23.77 13.92
CA GLY A 133 -4.99 -24.46 15.15
C GLY A 133 -5.99 -23.70 16.05
N HIS A 134 -6.67 -22.69 15.52
CA HIS A 134 -7.78 -22.06 16.25
C HIS A 134 -9.06 -22.88 16.06
N LYS A 135 -9.75 -23.15 17.18
CA LYS A 135 -11.09 -23.77 17.11
C LYS A 135 -12.06 -22.88 16.32
N PRO A 136 -12.93 -23.47 15.50
CA PRO A 136 -14.00 -22.68 14.88
C PRO A 136 -14.87 -22.04 15.98
N ASP A 137 -15.20 -20.76 15.80
CA ASP A 137 -16.12 -20.07 16.70
C ASP A 137 -17.52 -20.68 16.51
N ASP A 138 -17.97 -21.47 17.48
CA ASP A 138 -19.29 -22.11 17.52
C ASP A 138 -20.40 -21.08 17.85
N HIS A 139 -20.45 -20.00 17.11
CA HIS A 139 -21.63 -19.16 17.08
C HIS A 139 -22.57 -19.68 15.98
N GLU A 140 -23.18 -20.83 16.26
CA GLU A 140 -24.42 -21.20 15.62
C GLU A 140 -25.44 -20.10 15.84
N GLU A 141 -25.78 -19.39 14.79
CA GLU A 141 -27.04 -18.65 14.73
C GLU A 141 -28.15 -19.71 14.82
N THR A 142 -28.69 -19.88 16.00
CA THR A 142 -29.95 -20.60 16.18
C THR A 142 -31.01 -19.91 15.33
N PRO A 143 -31.64 -20.58 14.39
CA PRO A 143 -32.78 -20.00 13.69
C PRO A 143 -33.85 -19.68 14.73
N ARG A 144 -34.24 -18.41 14.84
CA ARG A 144 -35.41 -18.05 15.59
C ARG A 144 -36.60 -18.79 15.00
N GLN A 145 -37.08 -19.78 15.74
CA GLN A 145 -38.39 -20.37 15.47
C GLN A 145 -39.40 -19.26 15.71
N ASP A 146 -40.00 -18.80 14.63
CA ASP A 146 -41.27 -18.08 14.69
C ASP A 146 -42.28 -18.99 15.32
N MET A 147 -42.50 -18.80 16.58
CA MET A 147 -43.68 -19.32 17.26
C MET A 147 -44.89 -18.56 16.73
N GLY A 148 -45.42 -19.09 15.63
CA GLY A 148 -46.69 -18.64 15.07
C GLY A 148 -47.76 -18.61 16.14
N GLY A 149 -48.45 -17.50 16.19
CA GLY A 149 -49.49 -17.20 17.17
C GLY A 149 -50.59 -18.27 17.18
N MET A 150 -50.83 -18.77 18.35
CA MET A 150 -52.05 -19.45 18.67
C MET A 150 -53.18 -18.40 18.76
N THR A 151 -53.97 -18.30 17.71
CA THR A 151 -55.27 -17.63 17.79
C THR A 151 -56.22 -18.57 18.47
N MET A 152 -56.54 -18.30 19.76
CA MET A 152 -57.69 -18.89 20.39
C MET A 152 -58.93 -18.14 19.86
N GLY A 153 -59.71 -18.82 19.04
CA GLY A 153 -61.05 -18.45 18.71
C GLY A 153 -61.97 -18.77 19.86
N TRP A 154 -62.87 -17.83 20.11
CA TRP A 154 -64.18 -18.04 20.71
C TRP A 154 -65.23 -17.43 19.80
#